data_09a683adacbd502f0fecf5a9a8d19002
#
_entry.id   09a683adacbd502f0fecf5a9a8d19002
#
_cell.length_a   1.000
_cell.length_b   1.000
_cell.length_c   1.000
_cell.angle_alpha   90.00
_cell.angle_beta   90.00
_cell.angle_gamma   90.00
#
_symmetry.space_group_name_H-M   'P 1'
#
loop_
_entity.id
_entity.type
_entity.pdbx_description
1 polymer ?
#
loop_
_entity_poly.entity_id
_entity_poly.type
_entity_poly.pdbx_seq_one_letter_code
_entity_poly.pdbx_strand_id
1 'polypeptide(L)'
;MDSANINTAEQNIAQVKTALKAFVENEKIAKMLGKDFVSEMNDWEALIEKKSEEPFTLVILGEFKRGKSTIINALLGKELAPINVTPETYTINEISFGHTQYVEAILENGMRVPLSLEDITREKLEQRMKLFPAKISYVQIKDNAPILKEIRIVDTPGLSDLESLDKQVMDYIVNADAIMYAASCLLPFSESEQLFLASHVQPQRFGMLYILVNMIDAMNSQKDADKILKRVRNISERIVPNAIVYGISGADELSRKLGRERPLDKGTREFYETQFFQFELSLQRDIIMQKDVIRSKRVLTMLSQMCDETAAKLRLISDMAELDKQKLADRAKEFEEQCEMLSKALEEKKPALHLSIIEMQQEAEAWMYEFFSKLRASILDCRGKDADGNDLYSSEDIEKHFYSFLMEKVGEAYRNCIESHRDRIAEIVEGTGRELASALGIDDLSKAAKA
;
A
#
# COMPACT_ATOMS: atom_id res chain seq x y z
N MET A 1 1.58 -9.06 -24.96
CA MET A 1 2.96 -8.96 -25.51
C MET A 1 3.35 -10.35 -26.00
N ASP A 2 3.87 -10.46 -27.21
CA ASP A 2 4.27 -11.75 -27.79
C ASP A 2 5.50 -12.30 -27.05
N SER A 3 5.58 -13.63 -26.96
CA SER A 3 6.72 -14.37 -26.38
C SER A 3 8.09 -13.90 -26.91
N ALA A 4 8.13 -13.38 -28.15
CA ALA A 4 9.31 -12.78 -28.75
C ALA A 4 9.78 -11.50 -28.03
N ASN A 5 8.86 -10.70 -27.50
CA ASN A 5 9.18 -9.46 -26.78
C ASN A 5 9.72 -9.74 -25.37
N ILE A 6 9.28 -10.84 -24.74
CA ILE A 6 9.77 -11.26 -23.41
C ILE A 6 11.22 -11.75 -23.52
N ASN A 7 11.51 -12.64 -24.49
CA ASN A 7 12.88 -13.12 -24.76
C ASN A 7 13.84 -11.96 -25.06
N THR A 8 13.38 -10.95 -25.78
CA THR A 8 14.19 -9.75 -26.07
C THR A 8 14.45 -8.93 -24.81
N ALA A 9 13.46 -8.80 -23.93
CA ALA A 9 13.60 -8.07 -22.67
C ALA A 9 14.59 -8.79 -21.71
N GLU A 10 14.49 -10.11 -21.59
CA GLU A 10 15.41 -10.91 -20.76
C GLU A 10 16.85 -10.84 -21.28
N GLN A 11 17.05 -10.90 -22.61
CA GLN A 11 18.36 -10.74 -23.21
C GLN A 11 18.95 -9.37 -22.97
N ASN A 12 18.14 -8.31 -23.08
CA ASN A 12 18.57 -6.93 -22.78
C ASN A 12 18.93 -6.77 -21.30
N ILE A 13 18.14 -7.33 -20.39
CA ILE A 13 18.43 -7.34 -18.96
C ILE A 13 19.78 -8.02 -18.68
N ALA A 14 20.01 -9.18 -19.26
CA ALA A 14 21.26 -9.92 -19.08
C ALA A 14 22.47 -9.14 -19.63
N GLN A 15 22.32 -8.48 -20.79
CA GLN A 15 23.38 -7.64 -21.37
C GLN A 15 23.70 -6.43 -20.49
N VAL A 16 22.69 -5.74 -19.99
CA VAL A 16 22.88 -4.58 -19.11
C VAL A 16 23.54 -4.99 -17.79
N LYS A 17 23.07 -6.07 -17.18
CA LYS A 17 23.71 -6.63 -15.95
C LYS A 17 25.19 -6.94 -16.19
N THR A 18 25.51 -7.65 -17.28
CA THR A 18 26.89 -8.01 -17.64
C THR A 18 27.76 -6.77 -17.85
N ALA A 19 27.23 -5.76 -18.55
CA ALA A 19 27.95 -4.51 -18.81
C ALA A 19 28.22 -3.73 -17.51
N LEU A 20 27.21 -3.62 -16.62
CA LEU A 20 27.37 -2.96 -15.33
C LEU A 20 28.39 -3.67 -14.43
N LYS A 21 28.33 -5.01 -14.40
CA LYS A 21 29.28 -5.81 -13.62
C LYS A 21 30.70 -5.60 -14.12
N ALA A 22 30.94 -5.73 -15.43
CA ALA A 22 32.24 -5.48 -16.03
C ALA A 22 32.74 -4.05 -15.80
N PHE A 23 31.82 -3.09 -15.71
CA PHE A 23 32.13 -1.71 -15.42
C PHE A 23 32.59 -1.52 -13.98
N VAL A 24 31.91 -2.11 -13.01
CA VAL A 24 32.25 -2.04 -11.58
C VAL A 24 33.52 -2.84 -11.25
N GLU A 25 33.75 -3.97 -11.92
CA GLU A 25 34.94 -4.81 -11.76
C GLU A 25 36.22 -4.19 -12.37
N ASN A 26 36.08 -3.13 -13.17
CA ASN A 26 37.23 -2.42 -13.73
C ASN A 26 37.94 -1.62 -12.64
N GLU A 27 39.15 -2.04 -12.26
CA GLU A 27 39.93 -1.41 -11.18
C GLU A 27 40.13 0.11 -11.31
N LYS A 28 40.29 0.61 -12.54
CA LYS A 28 40.49 2.04 -12.76
C LYS A 28 39.18 2.81 -12.51
N ILE A 29 38.09 2.28 -12.98
CA ILE A 29 36.75 2.87 -12.82
C ILE A 29 36.32 2.79 -11.35
N ALA A 30 36.52 1.63 -10.69
CA ALA A 30 36.21 1.46 -9.29
C ALA A 30 36.99 2.44 -8.38
N LYS A 31 38.27 2.71 -8.71
CA LYS A 31 39.05 3.74 -8.00
C LYS A 31 38.54 5.15 -8.23
N MET A 32 38.02 5.46 -9.43
CA MET A 32 37.45 6.77 -9.76
C MET A 32 36.10 6.99 -9.08
N LEU A 33 35.25 5.97 -9.04
CA LEU A 33 33.92 6.03 -8.44
C LEU A 33 33.92 6.08 -6.91
N GLY A 34 34.97 5.54 -6.29
CA GLY A 34 35.10 5.42 -4.84
C GLY A 34 34.49 4.13 -4.28
N LYS A 35 34.98 3.72 -3.11
CA LYS A 35 34.61 2.43 -2.49
C LYS A 35 33.14 2.38 -2.09
N ASP A 36 32.59 3.49 -1.61
CA ASP A 36 31.21 3.55 -1.14
C ASP A 36 30.23 3.35 -2.31
N PHE A 37 30.51 3.97 -3.45
CA PHE A 37 29.69 3.79 -4.64
C PHE A 37 29.77 2.38 -5.20
N VAL A 38 30.93 1.76 -5.20
CA VAL A 38 31.11 0.36 -5.61
C VAL A 38 30.35 -0.59 -4.68
N SER A 39 30.36 -0.33 -3.36
CA SER A 39 29.57 -1.08 -2.39
C SER A 39 28.07 -0.97 -2.66
N GLU A 40 27.59 0.25 -2.88
CA GLU A 40 26.19 0.54 -3.21
C GLU A 40 25.74 -0.18 -4.49
N MET A 41 26.60 -0.21 -5.51
CA MET A 41 26.33 -0.93 -6.76
C MET A 41 26.22 -2.45 -6.55
N ASN A 42 27.05 -3.02 -5.69
CA ASN A 42 26.98 -4.44 -5.35
C ASN A 42 25.71 -4.75 -4.55
N ASP A 43 25.27 -3.85 -3.67
CA ASP A 43 24.01 -3.98 -2.92
C ASP A 43 22.81 -3.93 -3.88
N TRP A 44 22.84 -3.05 -4.88
CA TRP A 44 21.87 -3.01 -5.97
C TRP A 44 21.82 -4.31 -6.78
N GLU A 45 22.98 -4.87 -7.16
CA GLU A 45 23.06 -6.15 -7.87
C GLU A 45 22.40 -7.27 -7.06
N ALA A 46 22.75 -7.40 -5.77
CA ALA A 46 22.16 -8.38 -4.87
C ALA A 46 20.64 -8.18 -4.70
N LEU A 47 20.18 -6.94 -4.63
CA LEU A 47 18.75 -6.61 -4.54
C LEU A 47 18.00 -6.99 -5.83
N ILE A 48 18.58 -6.71 -7.01
CA ILE A 48 18.00 -7.07 -8.30
C ILE A 48 17.91 -8.59 -8.45
N GLU A 49 18.96 -9.34 -8.06
CA GLU A 49 18.95 -10.81 -8.07
C GLU A 49 17.86 -11.35 -7.15
N LYS A 50 17.82 -10.90 -5.90
CA LYS A 50 16.78 -11.27 -4.94
C LYS A 50 15.38 -10.99 -5.49
N LYS A 51 15.15 -9.79 -6.05
CA LYS A 51 13.85 -9.41 -6.62
C LYS A 51 13.48 -10.17 -7.88
N SER A 52 14.45 -10.63 -8.65
CA SER A 52 14.20 -11.48 -9.84
C SER A 52 13.75 -12.90 -9.48
N GLU A 53 14.14 -13.39 -8.30
CA GLU A 53 13.82 -14.74 -7.81
C GLU A 53 12.57 -14.76 -6.89
N GLU A 54 12.16 -13.60 -6.37
CA GLU A 54 10.98 -13.52 -5.50
C GLU A 54 9.71 -14.00 -6.25
N PRO A 55 8.86 -14.80 -5.60
CA PRO A 55 7.59 -15.19 -6.16
C PRO A 55 6.70 -13.97 -6.43
N PHE A 56 5.80 -14.11 -7.39
CA PHE A 56 4.82 -13.06 -7.67
C PHE A 56 4.00 -12.74 -6.41
N THR A 57 4.02 -11.49 -5.99
CA THR A 57 3.42 -11.07 -4.71
C THR A 57 2.06 -10.43 -4.94
N LEU A 58 1.03 -11.09 -4.44
CA LEU A 58 -0.35 -10.63 -4.45
C LEU A 58 -0.73 -10.13 -3.06
N VAL A 59 -0.94 -8.84 -2.91
CA VAL A 59 -1.33 -8.22 -1.62
C VAL A 59 -2.83 -8.03 -1.59
N ILE A 60 -3.50 -8.49 -0.52
CA ILE A 60 -4.90 -8.20 -0.29
C ILE A 60 -5.05 -7.05 0.70
N LEU A 61 -5.80 -6.03 0.27
CA LEU A 61 -6.10 -4.82 1.03
C LEU A 61 -7.61 -4.68 1.25
N GLY A 62 -8.00 -3.81 2.13
CA GLY A 62 -9.39 -3.46 2.38
C GLY A 62 -9.63 -3.16 3.85
N GLU A 63 -10.68 -2.43 4.12
CA GLU A 63 -11.07 -2.09 5.48
C GLU A 63 -11.40 -3.34 6.33
N PHE A 64 -11.58 -3.11 7.60
CA PHE A 64 -11.99 -4.13 8.54
C PHE A 64 -13.36 -4.73 8.16
N LYS A 65 -13.54 -6.03 8.40
CA LYS A 65 -14.79 -6.79 8.07
C LYS A 65 -15.17 -6.81 6.58
N ARG A 66 -14.26 -6.55 5.64
CA ARG A 66 -14.51 -6.72 4.21
C ARG A 66 -14.36 -8.17 3.73
N GLY A 67 -13.91 -9.07 4.62
CA GLY A 67 -13.77 -10.50 4.33
C GLY A 67 -12.49 -10.86 3.57
N LYS A 68 -11.40 -10.13 3.77
CA LYS A 68 -10.09 -10.40 3.16
C LYS A 68 -9.64 -11.84 3.37
N SER A 69 -9.52 -12.27 4.62
CA SER A 69 -9.09 -13.63 4.96
C SER A 69 -10.06 -14.71 4.43
N THR A 70 -11.38 -14.40 4.38
CA THR A 70 -12.37 -15.29 3.77
C THR A 70 -12.16 -15.45 2.27
N ILE A 71 -11.84 -14.37 1.55
CA ILE A 71 -11.52 -14.39 0.12
C ILE A 71 -10.26 -15.22 -0.13
N ILE A 72 -9.21 -15.01 0.67
CA ILE A 72 -7.97 -15.80 0.59
C ILE A 72 -8.27 -17.27 0.79
N ASN A 73 -9.00 -17.63 1.84
CA ASN A 73 -9.35 -19.00 2.15
C ASN A 73 -10.23 -19.62 1.04
N ALA A 74 -11.16 -18.86 0.49
CA ALA A 74 -11.95 -19.28 -0.67
C ALA A 74 -11.08 -19.53 -1.91
N LEU A 75 -10.11 -18.66 -2.18
CA LEU A 75 -9.16 -18.82 -3.28
C LEU A 75 -8.31 -20.08 -3.10
N LEU A 76 -7.80 -20.31 -1.89
CA LEU A 76 -6.99 -21.49 -1.55
C LEU A 76 -7.78 -22.78 -1.40
N GLY A 77 -9.09 -22.71 -1.15
CA GLY A 77 -9.95 -23.86 -0.80
C GLY A 77 -9.61 -24.46 0.57
N LYS A 78 -9.00 -23.71 1.47
CA LYS A 78 -8.53 -24.11 2.80
C LYS A 78 -8.63 -22.95 3.77
N GLU A 79 -8.80 -23.23 5.06
CA GLU A 79 -8.80 -22.22 6.12
C GLU A 79 -7.37 -22.01 6.65
N LEU A 80 -6.59 -21.18 5.95
CA LEU A 80 -5.21 -20.84 6.31
C LEU A 80 -5.09 -19.44 6.90
N ALA A 81 -5.81 -18.47 6.35
CA ALA A 81 -5.87 -17.13 6.90
C ALA A 81 -6.89 -17.08 8.05
N PRO A 82 -6.55 -16.46 9.19
CA PRO A 82 -7.46 -16.43 10.34
C PRO A 82 -8.73 -15.65 10.00
N ILE A 83 -9.90 -16.28 10.19
CA ILE A 83 -11.21 -15.63 10.03
C ILE A 83 -11.68 -15.25 11.43
N ASN A 84 -11.50 -14.02 11.85
CA ASN A 84 -11.93 -13.55 13.16
C ASN A 84 -13.17 -12.65 13.07
N VAL A 85 -14.09 -12.87 14.03
CA VAL A 85 -15.30 -12.05 14.24
C VAL A 85 -14.97 -10.75 14.98
N THR A 86 -13.83 -10.70 15.68
CA THR A 86 -13.36 -9.53 16.44
C THR A 86 -12.44 -8.65 15.58
N PRO A 87 -12.43 -7.32 15.81
CA PRO A 87 -11.57 -6.41 15.06
C PRO A 87 -10.10 -6.78 15.27
N GLU A 88 -9.34 -6.78 14.17
CA GLU A 88 -7.89 -6.77 14.10
C GLU A 88 -7.23 -8.10 13.75
N THR A 89 -6.86 -8.22 12.49
CA THR A 89 -5.66 -8.95 12.11
C THR A 89 -4.49 -8.08 12.56
N TYR A 90 -3.84 -8.46 13.66
CA TYR A 90 -2.75 -7.66 14.26
C TYR A 90 -1.44 -7.76 13.49
N THR A 91 -1.33 -8.74 12.61
CA THR A 91 -0.09 -9.06 11.92
C THR A 91 -0.32 -9.24 10.44
N ILE A 92 0.69 -8.92 9.67
CA ILE A 92 0.74 -9.29 8.26
C ILE A 92 0.95 -10.80 8.18
N ASN A 93 0.17 -11.50 7.34
CA ASN A 93 0.35 -12.92 7.11
C ASN A 93 0.83 -13.16 5.67
N GLU A 94 2.02 -13.72 5.51
CA GLU A 94 2.54 -14.17 4.22
C GLU A 94 2.20 -15.65 4.00
N ILE A 95 1.43 -15.95 2.96
CA ILE A 95 1.06 -17.31 2.60
C ILE A 95 1.81 -17.67 1.32
N SER A 96 2.66 -18.70 1.39
CA SER A 96 3.54 -19.11 0.31
C SER A 96 3.59 -20.63 0.14
N PHE A 97 4.15 -21.10 -0.97
CA PHE A 97 4.27 -22.51 -1.24
C PHE A 97 5.19 -23.23 -0.25
N GLY A 98 4.75 -24.37 0.22
CA GLY A 98 5.53 -25.35 0.98
C GLY A 98 5.01 -26.75 0.76
N HIS A 99 5.89 -27.74 0.72
CA HIS A 99 5.48 -29.15 0.55
C HIS A 99 4.65 -29.67 1.73
N THR A 100 4.93 -29.12 2.93
CA THR A 100 4.21 -29.41 4.16
C THR A 100 3.68 -28.11 4.73
N GLN A 101 2.51 -28.18 5.39
CA GLN A 101 1.95 -27.04 6.11
C GLN A 101 2.85 -26.69 7.30
N TYR A 102 3.23 -25.43 7.38
CA TYR A 102 4.10 -24.91 8.42
C TYR A 102 3.77 -23.46 8.71
N VAL A 103 3.76 -23.07 9.98
CA VAL A 103 3.49 -21.71 10.43
C VAL A 103 4.60 -21.25 11.37
N GLU A 104 5.10 -20.07 11.16
CA GLU A 104 6.09 -19.43 12.04
C GLU A 104 5.89 -17.92 12.12
N ALA A 105 6.14 -17.35 13.29
CA ALA A 105 6.28 -15.90 13.44
C ALA A 105 7.72 -15.48 13.17
N ILE A 106 7.89 -14.46 12.34
CA ILE A 106 9.15 -13.79 12.11
C ILE A 106 9.17 -12.53 12.95
N LEU A 107 10.13 -12.42 13.87
CA LEU A 107 10.25 -11.28 14.76
C LEU A 107 11.12 -10.17 14.13
N GLU A 108 10.98 -8.93 14.61
CA GLU A 108 11.76 -7.78 14.12
C GLU A 108 13.30 -7.98 14.28
N ASN A 109 13.73 -8.80 15.23
CA ASN A 109 15.12 -9.16 15.41
C ASN A 109 15.60 -10.33 14.51
N GLY A 110 14.75 -10.80 13.58
CA GLY A 110 15.05 -11.90 12.67
C GLY A 110 14.84 -13.31 13.25
N MET A 111 14.47 -13.43 14.54
CA MET A 111 14.20 -14.73 15.16
C MET A 111 12.92 -15.34 14.57
N ARG A 112 12.93 -16.65 14.39
CA ARG A 112 11.78 -17.43 13.90
C ARG A 112 11.19 -18.26 15.03
N VAL A 113 9.90 -18.13 15.25
CA VAL A 113 9.19 -18.85 16.33
C VAL A 113 8.10 -19.73 15.69
N PRO A 114 8.20 -21.05 15.81
CA PRO A 114 7.17 -21.95 15.30
C PRO A 114 5.82 -21.70 15.96
N LEU A 115 4.79 -21.71 15.16
CA LEU A 115 3.38 -21.56 15.55
C LEU A 115 2.53 -22.69 14.94
N SER A 116 1.32 -22.86 15.45
CA SER A 116 0.26 -23.62 14.79
C SER A 116 -0.74 -22.68 14.12
N LEU A 117 -1.58 -23.19 13.21
CA LEU A 117 -2.68 -22.39 12.64
C LEU A 117 -3.66 -21.87 13.72
N GLU A 118 -3.81 -22.59 14.81
CA GLU A 118 -4.64 -22.15 15.92
C GLU A 118 -4.02 -20.98 16.71
N ASP A 119 -2.69 -20.91 16.74
CA ASP A 119 -1.97 -19.87 17.47
C ASP A 119 -2.06 -18.49 16.82
N ILE A 120 -2.36 -18.43 15.52
CA ILE A 120 -2.52 -17.15 14.79
C ILE A 120 -3.89 -16.49 14.99
N THR A 121 -4.79 -17.11 15.77
CA THR A 121 -6.00 -16.42 16.24
C THR A 121 -5.59 -15.31 17.23
N ARG A 122 -6.31 -14.18 17.21
CA ARG A 122 -5.98 -13.00 18.01
C ARG A 122 -5.65 -13.33 19.47
N GLU A 123 -6.57 -14.01 20.16
CA GLU A 123 -6.43 -14.25 21.60
C GLU A 123 -5.19 -15.09 21.93
N LYS A 124 -4.92 -16.13 21.15
CA LYS A 124 -3.76 -16.99 21.34
C LYS A 124 -2.47 -16.30 20.95
N LEU A 125 -2.48 -15.54 19.85
CA LEU A 125 -1.33 -14.81 19.37
C LEU A 125 -0.91 -13.72 20.38
N GLU A 126 -1.84 -12.93 20.90
CA GLU A 126 -1.57 -11.92 21.94
C GLU A 126 -0.97 -12.54 23.22
N GLN A 127 -1.45 -13.71 23.61
CA GLN A 127 -0.87 -14.44 24.76
C GLN A 127 0.57 -14.86 24.48
N ARG A 128 0.83 -15.40 23.29
CA ARG A 128 2.18 -15.84 22.89
C ARG A 128 3.14 -14.67 22.67
N MET A 129 2.69 -13.56 22.12
CA MET A 129 3.51 -12.35 21.89
C MET A 129 4.13 -11.82 23.19
N LYS A 130 3.46 -12.01 24.34
CA LYS A 130 4.01 -11.62 25.66
C LYS A 130 5.25 -12.42 26.04
N LEU A 131 5.47 -13.57 25.42
CA LEU A 131 6.60 -14.45 25.66
C LEU A 131 7.74 -14.26 24.65
N PHE A 132 7.52 -13.47 23.60
CA PHE A 132 8.49 -13.26 22.54
C PHE A 132 9.50 -12.17 22.92
N PRO A 133 10.77 -12.33 22.55
CA PRO A 133 11.83 -11.38 22.88
C PRO A 133 11.76 -10.08 22.04
N ALA A 134 10.96 -10.05 20.98
CA ALA A 134 10.73 -8.90 20.11
C ALA A 134 9.33 -8.95 19.53
N LYS A 135 8.87 -7.86 18.91
CA LYS A 135 7.59 -7.80 18.19
C LYS A 135 7.60 -8.71 16.96
N ILE A 136 6.41 -9.15 16.56
CA ILE A 136 6.23 -9.90 15.32
C ILE A 136 6.34 -8.89 14.16
N SER A 137 7.22 -9.20 13.21
CA SER A 137 7.27 -8.51 11.92
C SER A 137 6.15 -9.02 11.01
N TYR A 138 6.08 -10.33 10.80
CA TYR A 138 5.00 -10.96 10.06
C TYR A 138 4.89 -12.44 10.45
N VAL A 139 3.76 -13.07 10.09
CA VAL A 139 3.55 -14.51 10.23
C VAL A 139 3.71 -15.15 8.85
N GLN A 140 4.58 -16.14 8.74
CA GLN A 140 4.75 -16.93 7.53
C GLN A 140 3.92 -18.22 7.63
N ILE A 141 3.06 -18.43 6.62
CA ILE A 141 2.25 -19.65 6.49
C ILE A 141 2.68 -20.34 5.19
N LYS A 142 3.15 -21.56 5.28
CA LYS A 142 3.46 -22.39 4.11
C LYS A 142 2.41 -23.45 3.93
N ASP A 143 1.95 -23.65 2.70
CA ASP A 143 0.99 -24.67 2.34
C ASP A 143 1.19 -25.17 0.89
N ASN A 144 0.70 -26.36 0.61
CA ASN A 144 0.87 -27.00 -0.70
C ASN A 144 -0.24 -26.67 -1.71
N ALA A 145 -1.07 -25.66 -1.46
CA ALA A 145 -2.10 -25.22 -2.40
C ALA A 145 -1.48 -24.89 -3.78
N PRO A 146 -2.03 -25.40 -4.89
CA PRO A 146 -1.39 -25.30 -6.22
C PRO A 146 -1.07 -23.88 -6.67
N ILE A 147 -1.94 -22.93 -6.37
CA ILE A 147 -1.77 -21.53 -6.75
C ILE A 147 -0.54 -20.90 -6.08
N LEU A 148 -0.17 -21.35 -4.89
CA LEU A 148 0.99 -20.83 -4.15
C LEU A 148 2.33 -21.18 -4.79
N LYS A 149 2.37 -22.10 -5.75
CA LYS A 149 3.58 -22.35 -6.56
C LYS A 149 3.96 -21.14 -7.43
N GLU A 150 2.96 -20.37 -7.82
CA GLU A 150 3.11 -19.25 -8.74
C GLU A 150 3.13 -17.91 -8.01
N ILE A 151 2.44 -17.82 -6.86
CA ILE A 151 2.26 -16.57 -6.12
C ILE A 151 2.52 -16.74 -4.63
N ARG A 152 2.90 -15.63 -4.01
CA ARG A 152 2.83 -15.39 -2.56
C ARG A 152 1.64 -14.48 -2.28
N ILE A 153 0.78 -14.84 -1.36
CA ILE A 153 -0.37 -14.02 -0.94
C ILE A 153 -0.01 -13.35 0.38
N VAL A 154 -0.27 -12.06 0.47
CA VAL A 154 -0.06 -11.27 1.68
C VAL A 154 -1.39 -10.76 2.19
N ASP A 155 -1.83 -11.28 3.34
CA ASP A 155 -3.01 -10.81 4.06
C ASP A 155 -2.61 -9.69 5.00
N THR A 156 -3.20 -8.51 4.80
CA THR A 156 -2.88 -7.32 5.59
C THR A 156 -3.91 -7.07 6.69
N PRO A 157 -3.51 -6.38 7.77
CA PRO A 157 -4.47 -5.82 8.72
C PRO A 157 -5.55 -4.97 8.04
N GLY A 158 -6.68 -4.79 8.71
CA GLY A 158 -7.74 -3.90 8.21
C GLY A 158 -7.27 -2.43 8.20
N LEU A 159 -7.57 -1.72 7.12
CA LEU A 159 -7.16 -0.33 6.89
C LEU A 159 -8.02 0.69 7.67
N SER A 160 -8.48 0.36 8.86
CA SER A 160 -9.43 1.20 9.62
C SER A 160 -8.80 2.47 10.19
N ASP A 161 -7.46 2.52 10.30
CA ASP A 161 -6.70 3.67 10.79
C ASP A 161 -5.69 4.10 9.73
N LEU A 162 -6.08 5.05 8.87
CA LEU A 162 -5.20 5.63 7.86
C LEU A 162 -3.97 6.33 8.48
N GLU A 163 -4.08 6.82 9.71
CA GLU A 163 -3.00 7.48 10.42
C GLU A 163 -1.96 6.52 11.00
N SER A 164 -2.33 5.24 11.20
CA SER A 164 -1.46 4.19 11.73
C SER A 164 -1.07 3.14 10.70
N LEU A 165 -1.16 3.45 9.39
CA LEU A 165 -0.66 2.53 8.37
C LEU A 165 0.81 2.24 8.67
N ASP A 166 1.01 1.08 9.28
CA ASP A 166 2.32 0.60 9.67
C ASP A 166 3.24 0.69 8.43
N LYS A 167 4.40 1.29 8.60
CA LYS A 167 5.40 1.38 7.53
C LYS A 167 5.57 0.04 6.80
N GLN A 168 5.41 -1.06 7.53
CA GLN A 168 5.46 -2.40 6.96
C GLN A 168 4.36 -2.66 5.92
N VAL A 169 3.11 -2.24 6.16
CA VAL A 169 2.02 -2.42 5.18
C VAL A 169 2.30 -1.63 3.92
N MET A 170 2.83 -0.41 4.07
CA MET A 170 3.23 0.42 2.93
C MET A 170 4.37 -0.22 2.14
N ASP A 171 5.36 -0.84 2.82
CA ASP A 171 6.44 -1.57 2.16
C ASP A 171 5.91 -2.76 1.34
N TYR A 172 4.89 -3.47 1.83
CA TYR A 172 4.21 -4.52 1.06
C TYR A 172 3.44 -3.96 -0.13
N ILE A 173 2.74 -2.84 0.03
CA ILE A 173 2.03 -2.17 -1.07
C ILE A 173 3.02 -1.78 -2.17
N VAL A 174 4.08 -1.08 -1.84
CA VAL A 174 5.10 -0.63 -2.82
C VAL A 174 5.76 -1.82 -3.54
N ASN A 175 5.95 -2.93 -2.87
CA ASN A 175 6.59 -4.14 -3.42
C ASN A 175 5.61 -5.17 -3.99
N ALA A 176 4.31 -4.89 -4.04
CA ALA A 176 3.32 -5.78 -4.63
C ALA A 176 3.43 -5.85 -6.16
N ASP A 177 3.20 -7.03 -6.73
CA ASP A 177 3.06 -7.20 -8.17
C ASP A 177 1.62 -7.00 -8.63
N ALA A 178 0.68 -7.37 -7.77
CA ALA A 178 -0.73 -7.13 -7.95
C ALA A 178 -1.41 -6.86 -6.61
N ILE A 179 -2.52 -6.15 -6.66
CA ILE A 179 -3.36 -5.86 -5.50
C ILE A 179 -4.76 -6.42 -5.73
N MET A 180 -5.29 -7.06 -4.70
CA MET A 180 -6.71 -7.33 -4.53
C MET A 180 -7.25 -6.39 -3.44
N TYR A 181 -8.18 -5.53 -3.80
CA TYR A 181 -8.86 -4.67 -2.85
C TYR A 181 -10.24 -5.23 -2.52
N ALA A 182 -10.44 -5.66 -1.28
CA ALA A 182 -11.71 -6.18 -0.79
C ALA A 182 -12.61 -5.04 -0.32
N ALA A 183 -13.73 -4.84 -1.00
CA ALA A 183 -14.81 -3.96 -0.61
C ALA A 183 -16.04 -4.78 -0.21
N SER A 184 -17.01 -4.20 0.49
CA SER A 184 -18.27 -4.87 0.83
C SER A 184 -19.42 -4.33 -0.01
N CYS A 185 -20.31 -5.22 -0.47
CA CYS A 185 -21.55 -4.78 -1.14
C CYS A 185 -22.52 -4.07 -0.18
N LEU A 186 -22.41 -4.28 1.14
CA LEU A 186 -23.25 -3.66 2.17
C LEU A 186 -22.90 -2.19 2.40
N LEU A 187 -21.62 -1.82 2.23
CA LEU A 187 -21.10 -0.47 2.27
C LEU A 187 -20.20 -0.27 1.05
N PRO A 188 -20.81 -0.10 -0.14
CA PRO A 188 -20.05 -0.18 -1.38
C PRO A 188 -19.19 1.05 -1.56
N PHE A 189 -17.89 0.87 -1.37
CA PHE A 189 -16.86 1.81 -1.73
C PHE A 189 -16.99 3.15 -0.98
N SER A 190 -16.79 3.10 0.33
CA SER A 190 -16.83 4.27 1.23
C SER A 190 -15.83 5.36 0.78
N GLU A 191 -16.03 6.58 1.26
CA GLU A 191 -15.11 7.69 0.95
C GLU A 191 -13.68 7.41 1.45
N SER A 192 -13.54 6.78 2.61
CA SER A 192 -12.25 6.34 3.13
C SER A 192 -11.55 5.32 2.22
N GLU A 193 -12.30 4.35 1.69
CA GLU A 193 -11.79 3.38 0.71
C GLU A 193 -11.34 4.06 -0.59
N GLN A 194 -12.12 5.03 -1.08
CA GLN A 194 -11.78 5.81 -2.27
C GLN A 194 -10.52 6.65 -2.06
N LEU A 195 -10.44 7.35 -0.93
CA LEU A 195 -9.28 8.16 -0.58
C LEU A 195 -8.02 7.31 -0.45
N PHE A 196 -8.11 6.17 0.23
CA PHE A 196 -7.00 5.24 0.36
C PHE A 196 -6.48 4.76 -1.01
N LEU A 197 -7.37 4.37 -1.90
CA LEU A 197 -6.97 3.94 -3.24
C LEU A 197 -6.33 5.08 -4.04
N ALA A 198 -6.86 6.29 -3.94
CA ALA A 198 -6.32 7.45 -4.63
C ALA A 198 -4.95 7.88 -4.13
N SER A 199 -4.74 7.83 -2.80
CA SER A 199 -3.51 8.35 -2.17
C SER A 199 -2.39 7.33 -2.08
N HIS A 200 -2.68 6.06 -1.85
CA HIS A 200 -1.68 5.03 -1.57
C HIS A 200 -1.51 3.97 -2.67
N VAL A 201 -2.59 3.66 -3.40
CA VAL A 201 -2.57 2.61 -4.41
C VAL A 201 -2.34 3.19 -5.81
N GLN A 202 -3.11 4.17 -6.22
CA GLN A 202 -3.01 4.77 -7.55
C GLN A 202 -1.62 5.32 -7.90
N PRO A 203 -0.89 5.99 -6.98
CA PRO A 203 0.44 6.51 -7.29
C PRO A 203 1.46 5.43 -7.64
N GLN A 204 1.29 4.21 -7.14
CA GLN A 204 2.21 3.10 -7.36
C GLN A 204 2.10 2.47 -8.77
N ARG A 205 1.07 2.81 -9.55
CA ARG A 205 0.85 2.35 -10.93
C ARG A 205 1.00 0.84 -11.10
N PHE A 206 0.31 0.08 -10.26
CA PHE A 206 0.32 -1.38 -10.32
C PHE A 206 -0.07 -1.90 -11.70
N GLY A 207 0.55 -3.01 -12.09
CA GLY A 207 0.22 -3.69 -13.33
C GLY A 207 -1.19 -4.32 -13.31
N MET A 208 -1.64 -4.74 -12.11
CA MET A 208 -2.95 -5.38 -11.90
C MET A 208 -3.56 -4.94 -10.58
N LEU A 209 -4.79 -4.43 -10.63
CA LEU A 209 -5.60 -4.12 -9.48
C LEU A 209 -6.99 -4.75 -9.64
N TYR A 210 -7.34 -5.63 -8.73
CA TYR A 210 -8.66 -6.23 -8.62
C TYR A 210 -9.43 -5.57 -7.49
N ILE A 211 -10.66 -5.13 -7.77
CA ILE A 211 -11.59 -4.67 -6.75
C ILE A 211 -12.64 -5.77 -6.58
N LEU A 212 -12.63 -6.43 -5.43
CA LEU A 212 -13.49 -7.53 -5.10
C LEU A 212 -14.62 -7.04 -4.19
N VAL A 213 -15.80 -6.85 -4.77
CA VAL A 213 -17.02 -6.48 -4.03
C VAL A 213 -17.57 -7.75 -3.40
N ASN A 214 -17.19 -8.01 -2.16
CA ASN A 214 -17.52 -9.20 -1.41
C ASN A 214 -18.91 -9.12 -0.75
N MET A 215 -19.38 -10.24 -0.22
CA MET A 215 -20.69 -10.40 0.48
C MET A 215 -21.89 -10.13 -0.45
N ILE A 216 -21.73 -10.36 -1.76
CA ILE A 216 -22.78 -10.09 -2.73
C ILE A 216 -24.01 -10.99 -2.53
N ASP A 217 -23.84 -12.11 -1.82
CA ASP A 217 -24.86 -13.01 -1.34
C ASP A 217 -25.85 -12.38 -0.34
N ALA A 218 -25.47 -11.26 0.28
CA ALA A 218 -26.36 -10.49 1.15
C ALA A 218 -27.35 -9.62 0.36
N MET A 219 -27.27 -9.57 -0.98
CA MET A 219 -28.18 -8.79 -1.80
C MET A 219 -29.50 -9.54 -2.04
N ASN A 220 -30.61 -8.80 -2.02
CA ASN A 220 -31.93 -9.37 -2.19
C ASN A 220 -32.20 -9.89 -3.61
N SER A 221 -31.47 -9.39 -4.59
CA SER A 221 -31.60 -9.81 -5.99
C SER A 221 -30.32 -9.57 -6.79
N GLN A 222 -30.18 -10.32 -7.88
CA GLN A 222 -29.10 -10.11 -8.85
C GLN A 222 -29.12 -8.67 -9.42
N LYS A 223 -30.30 -8.09 -9.65
CA LYS A 223 -30.43 -6.71 -10.14
C LYS A 223 -29.84 -5.68 -9.18
N ASP A 224 -29.95 -5.92 -7.88
CA ASP A 224 -29.39 -5.02 -6.87
C ASP A 224 -27.89 -5.20 -6.79
N ALA A 225 -27.39 -6.43 -6.88
CA ALA A 225 -25.97 -6.72 -7.03
C ALA A 225 -25.35 -6.00 -8.25
N ASP A 226 -26.00 -6.09 -9.41
CA ASP A 226 -25.54 -5.43 -10.65
C ASP A 226 -25.51 -3.90 -10.53
N LYS A 227 -26.50 -3.29 -9.84
CA LYS A 227 -26.49 -1.83 -9.58
C LYS A 227 -25.27 -1.43 -8.74
N ILE A 228 -24.97 -2.19 -7.68
CA ILE A 228 -23.83 -1.93 -6.82
C ILE A 228 -22.52 -2.09 -7.60
N LEU A 229 -22.37 -3.17 -8.35
CA LEU A 229 -21.19 -3.40 -9.17
C LEU A 229 -20.99 -2.30 -10.21
N LYS A 230 -22.07 -1.85 -10.85
CA LYS A 230 -22.02 -0.72 -11.79
C LYS A 230 -21.56 0.58 -11.09
N ARG A 231 -22.07 0.85 -9.89
CA ARG A 231 -21.66 2.00 -9.10
C ARG A 231 -20.17 1.92 -8.74
N VAL A 232 -19.72 0.78 -8.23
CA VAL A 232 -18.30 0.58 -7.87
C VAL A 232 -17.41 0.74 -9.10
N ARG A 233 -17.77 0.15 -10.25
CA ARG A 233 -17.01 0.34 -11.51
C ARG A 233 -16.91 1.80 -11.92
N ASN A 234 -18.01 2.55 -11.86
CA ASN A 234 -18.00 3.97 -12.22
C ASN A 234 -17.13 4.83 -11.29
N ILE A 235 -17.07 4.48 -10.00
CA ILE A 235 -16.24 5.19 -9.03
C ILE A 235 -14.77 4.78 -9.24
N SER A 236 -14.50 3.48 -9.33
CA SER A 236 -13.13 2.98 -9.48
C SER A 236 -12.46 3.47 -10.76
N GLU A 237 -13.20 3.57 -11.87
CA GLU A 237 -12.69 4.11 -13.14
C GLU A 237 -12.14 5.54 -13.03
N ARG A 238 -12.71 6.34 -12.11
CA ARG A 238 -12.28 7.73 -11.87
C ARG A 238 -11.03 7.80 -10.98
N ILE A 239 -10.87 6.84 -10.05
CA ILE A 239 -9.81 6.84 -9.04
C ILE A 239 -8.62 6.02 -9.53
N VAL A 240 -8.87 4.83 -10.01
CA VAL A 240 -7.85 3.85 -10.47
C VAL A 240 -8.27 3.29 -11.83
N PRO A 241 -8.00 4.02 -12.92
CA PRO A 241 -8.31 3.56 -14.27
C PRO A 241 -7.74 2.15 -14.53
N ASN A 242 -8.50 1.31 -15.21
CA ASN A 242 -8.18 -0.10 -15.51
C ASN A 242 -8.25 -1.08 -14.32
N ALA A 243 -8.80 -0.71 -13.18
CA ALA A 243 -9.11 -1.66 -12.12
C ALA A 243 -10.19 -2.66 -12.59
N ILE A 244 -9.98 -3.94 -12.29
CA ILE A 244 -10.92 -5.00 -12.68
C ILE A 244 -11.86 -5.27 -11.50
N VAL A 245 -13.18 -5.09 -11.71
CA VAL A 245 -14.18 -5.19 -10.64
C VAL A 245 -14.97 -6.49 -10.76
N TYR A 246 -14.95 -7.31 -9.72
CA TYR A 246 -15.75 -8.52 -9.57
C TYR A 246 -16.67 -8.42 -8.35
N GLY A 247 -17.90 -8.96 -8.50
CA GLY A 247 -18.79 -9.19 -7.37
C GLY A 247 -18.68 -10.64 -6.93
N ILE A 248 -18.31 -10.90 -5.68
CA ILE A 248 -18.05 -12.26 -5.18
C ILE A 248 -18.73 -12.52 -3.84
N SER A 249 -18.95 -13.79 -3.54
CA SER A 249 -19.25 -14.29 -2.19
C SER A 249 -18.13 -15.22 -1.75
N GLY A 250 -17.17 -14.67 -1.01
CA GLY A 250 -16.05 -15.46 -0.47
C GLY A 250 -16.52 -16.53 0.52
N ALA A 251 -17.55 -16.24 1.31
CA ALA A 251 -18.09 -17.20 2.30
C ALA A 251 -18.81 -18.38 1.64
N ASP A 252 -19.61 -18.12 0.62
CA ASP A 252 -20.32 -19.17 -0.11
C ASP A 252 -19.34 -20.07 -0.89
N GLU A 253 -18.35 -19.46 -1.57
CA GLU A 253 -17.33 -20.21 -2.29
C GLU A 253 -16.45 -21.04 -1.35
N LEU A 254 -16.04 -20.49 -0.20
CA LEU A 254 -15.30 -21.24 0.80
C LEU A 254 -16.10 -22.45 1.30
N SER A 255 -17.40 -22.24 1.60
CA SER A 255 -18.30 -23.32 2.03
C SER A 255 -18.42 -24.39 0.95
N ARG A 256 -18.52 -23.99 -0.34
CA ARG A 256 -18.54 -24.91 -1.48
C ARG A 256 -17.27 -25.76 -1.54
N LYS A 257 -16.11 -25.15 -1.48
CA LYS A 257 -14.81 -25.85 -1.56
C LYS A 257 -14.55 -26.78 -0.38
N LEU A 258 -15.04 -26.39 0.80
CA LEU A 258 -14.95 -27.21 2.01
C LEU A 258 -16.06 -28.28 2.16
N GLY A 259 -17.01 -28.35 1.20
CA GLY A 259 -18.15 -29.29 1.28
C GLY A 259 -19.11 -29.00 2.42
N ARG A 260 -19.18 -27.74 2.90
CA ARG A 260 -20.10 -27.33 3.97
C ARG A 260 -21.49 -27.00 3.43
N GLU A 261 -22.47 -27.00 4.33
CA GLU A 261 -23.84 -26.57 4.00
C GLU A 261 -23.84 -25.11 3.52
N ARG A 262 -24.61 -24.85 2.48
CA ARG A 262 -24.74 -23.53 1.85
C ARG A 262 -26.19 -23.09 1.97
N PRO A 263 -26.45 -21.95 2.62
CA PRO A 263 -27.81 -21.48 2.90
C PRO A 263 -28.57 -20.98 1.66
N LEU A 264 -27.88 -20.71 0.55
CA LEU A 264 -28.47 -20.16 -0.66
C LEU A 264 -29.25 -21.20 -1.48
N ASP A 265 -30.27 -20.75 -2.20
CA ASP A 265 -30.98 -21.58 -3.18
C ASP A 265 -30.09 -21.94 -4.38
N LYS A 266 -30.48 -22.96 -5.15
CA LYS A 266 -29.65 -23.49 -6.22
C LYS A 266 -29.33 -22.47 -7.32
N GLY A 267 -30.31 -21.69 -7.75
CA GLY A 267 -30.10 -20.71 -8.83
C GLY A 267 -29.18 -19.56 -8.42
N THR A 268 -29.33 -19.10 -7.19
CA THR A 268 -28.46 -18.09 -6.59
C THR A 268 -27.05 -18.58 -6.44
N ARG A 269 -26.86 -19.86 -6.00
CA ARG A 269 -25.53 -20.50 -5.92
C ARG A 269 -24.82 -20.52 -7.27
N GLU A 270 -25.46 -21.00 -8.32
CA GLU A 270 -24.88 -21.08 -9.67
C GLU A 270 -24.39 -19.71 -10.16
N PHE A 271 -25.12 -18.65 -9.83
CA PHE A 271 -24.70 -17.29 -10.15
C PHE A 271 -23.41 -16.89 -9.43
N TYR A 272 -23.31 -17.09 -8.12
CA TYR A 272 -22.13 -16.71 -7.34
C TYR A 272 -20.93 -17.58 -7.65
N GLU A 273 -21.11 -18.89 -7.85
CA GLU A 273 -20.06 -19.78 -8.33
C GLU A 273 -19.48 -19.30 -9.66
N THR A 274 -20.33 -18.91 -10.59
CA THR A 274 -19.90 -18.38 -11.88
C THR A 274 -19.09 -17.09 -11.72
N GLN A 275 -19.51 -16.17 -10.84
CA GLN A 275 -18.80 -14.91 -10.61
C GLN A 275 -17.41 -15.18 -9.97
N PHE A 276 -17.34 -16.04 -8.97
CA PHE A 276 -16.08 -16.38 -8.34
C PHE A 276 -15.16 -17.14 -9.30
N PHE A 277 -15.69 -18.05 -10.07
CA PHE A 277 -14.94 -18.81 -11.09
C PHE A 277 -14.36 -17.88 -12.18
N GLN A 278 -15.13 -16.90 -12.64
CA GLN A 278 -14.64 -15.90 -13.59
C GLN A 278 -13.50 -15.07 -13.01
N PHE A 279 -13.59 -14.71 -11.73
CA PHE A 279 -12.51 -14.04 -11.02
C PHE A 279 -11.25 -14.95 -10.96
N GLU A 280 -11.38 -16.22 -10.55
CA GLU A 280 -10.25 -17.15 -10.50
C GLU A 280 -9.60 -17.36 -11.85
N LEU A 281 -10.38 -17.54 -12.90
CA LEU A 281 -9.87 -17.67 -14.27
C LEU A 281 -9.11 -16.42 -14.72
N SER A 282 -9.66 -15.24 -14.44
CA SER A 282 -9.01 -13.99 -14.77
C SER A 282 -7.68 -13.85 -14.01
N LEU A 283 -7.71 -14.10 -12.70
CA LEU A 283 -6.52 -14.05 -11.86
C LEU A 283 -5.44 -15.02 -12.35
N GLN A 284 -5.79 -16.27 -12.61
CA GLN A 284 -4.85 -17.28 -13.13
C GLN A 284 -4.27 -16.87 -14.47
N ARG A 285 -5.12 -16.46 -15.42
CA ARG A 285 -4.68 -16.00 -16.74
C ARG A 285 -3.72 -14.83 -16.61
N ASP A 286 -4.09 -13.82 -15.83
CA ASP A 286 -3.34 -12.58 -15.73
C ASP A 286 -2.01 -12.81 -14.99
N ILE A 287 -1.98 -13.66 -13.95
CA ILE A 287 -0.75 -14.08 -13.29
C ILE A 287 0.15 -14.83 -14.29
N ILE A 288 -0.36 -15.87 -14.95
CA ILE A 288 0.43 -16.69 -15.87
C ILE A 288 0.96 -15.88 -17.06
N MET A 289 0.13 -14.99 -17.62
CA MET A 289 0.49 -14.21 -18.80
C MET A 289 1.37 -13.00 -18.49
N GLN A 290 1.28 -12.46 -17.29
CA GLN A 290 1.92 -11.19 -16.96
C GLN A 290 3.02 -11.28 -15.88
N LYS A 291 3.15 -12.39 -15.16
CA LYS A 291 4.17 -12.52 -14.11
C LYS A 291 5.59 -12.22 -14.61
N ASP A 292 5.96 -12.78 -15.77
CA ASP A 292 7.28 -12.59 -16.36
C ASP A 292 7.44 -11.16 -16.90
N VAL A 293 6.39 -10.59 -17.47
CA VAL A 293 6.38 -9.18 -17.94
C VAL A 293 6.53 -8.23 -16.77
N ILE A 294 5.79 -8.44 -15.69
CA ILE A 294 5.84 -7.58 -14.50
C ILE A 294 7.20 -7.71 -13.82
N ARG A 295 7.72 -8.94 -13.69
CA ARG A 295 9.05 -9.20 -13.15
C ARG A 295 10.12 -8.51 -13.99
N SER A 296 10.08 -8.68 -15.30
CA SER A 296 11.02 -8.03 -16.22
C SER A 296 10.93 -6.51 -16.16
N LYS A 297 9.72 -5.94 -16.09
CA LYS A 297 9.50 -4.50 -15.95
C LYS A 297 10.09 -3.97 -14.65
N ARG A 298 9.90 -4.69 -13.51
CA ARG A 298 10.48 -4.33 -12.23
C ARG A 298 12.01 -4.30 -12.29
N VAL A 299 12.61 -5.37 -12.81
CA VAL A 299 14.06 -5.46 -12.97
C VAL A 299 14.59 -4.36 -13.90
N LEU A 300 13.93 -4.09 -15.01
CA LEU A 300 14.30 -3.01 -15.93
C LEU A 300 14.23 -1.63 -15.26
N THR A 301 13.21 -1.37 -14.46
CA THR A 301 13.09 -0.09 -13.73
C THR A 301 14.26 0.08 -12.76
N MET A 302 14.60 -0.96 -12.00
CA MET A 302 15.73 -0.95 -11.07
C MET A 302 17.06 -0.77 -11.80
N LEU A 303 17.27 -1.47 -12.91
CA LEU A 303 18.47 -1.33 -13.75
C LEU A 303 18.56 0.08 -14.36
N SER A 304 17.45 0.65 -14.81
CA SER A 304 17.43 2.02 -15.33
C SER A 304 17.86 3.03 -14.28
N GLN A 305 17.31 2.92 -13.06
CA GLN A 305 17.69 3.78 -11.96
C GLN A 305 19.18 3.65 -11.62
N MET A 306 19.69 2.42 -11.51
CA MET A 306 21.10 2.14 -11.31
C MET A 306 21.99 2.75 -12.39
N CYS A 307 21.56 2.66 -13.67
CA CYS A 307 22.27 3.27 -14.79
C CYS A 307 22.27 4.81 -14.71
N ASP A 308 21.13 5.40 -14.34
CA ASP A 308 21.00 6.87 -14.23
C ASP A 308 21.89 7.43 -13.12
N GLU A 309 21.91 6.77 -11.95
CA GLU A 309 22.78 7.12 -10.83
C GLU A 309 24.27 6.98 -11.20
N THR A 310 24.63 5.89 -11.89
CA THR A 310 25.98 5.68 -12.39
C THR A 310 26.40 6.75 -13.41
N ALA A 311 25.52 7.07 -14.35
CA ALA A 311 25.76 8.09 -15.35
C ALA A 311 25.89 9.49 -14.73
N ALA A 312 25.08 9.83 -13.74
CA ALA A 312 25.19 11.07 -13.00
C ALA A 312 26.55 11.20 -12.29
N LYS A 313 26.98 10.12 -11.60
CA LYS A 313 28.28 10.06 -10.93
C LYS A 313 29.45 10.22 -11.92
N LEU A 314 29.38 9.55 -13.07
CA LEU A 314 30.42 9.64 -14.10
C LEU A 314 30.50 11.05 -14.72
N ARG A 315 29.34 11.69 -14.95
CA ARG A 315 29.32 13.10 -15.42
C ARG A 315 30.01 14.01 -14.43
N LEU A 316 29.68 13.87 -13.14
CA LEU A 316 30.31 14.64 -12.08
C LEU A 316 31.83 14.46 -12.10
N ILE A 317 32.31 13.21 -12.19
CA ILE A 317 33.75 12.90 -12.25
C ILE A 317 34.37 13.47 -13.53
N SER A 318 33.72 13.40 -14.69
CA SER A 318 34.18 13.97 -15.93
C SER A 318 34.32 15.49 -15.85
N ASP A 319 33.32 16.15 -15.30
CA ASP A 319 33.33 17.61 -15.10
C ASP A 319 34.43 18.05 -14.14
N MET A 320 34.69 17.25 -13.10
CA MET A 320 35.78 17.48 -12.16
C MET A 320 37.15 17.23 -12.79
N ALA A 321 37.30 16.28 -13.71
CA ALA A 321 38.57 15.98 -14.39
C ALA A 321 38.97 17.07 -15.39
N GLU A 322 38.02 17.82 -15.93
CA GLU A 322 38.28 18.97 -16.82
C GLU A 322 38.79 20.22 -16.07
N LEU A 323 38.66 20.23 -14.75
CA LEU A 323 39.12 21.35 -13.93
C LEU A 323 40.61 21.20 -13.56
N ASP A 324 41.34 22.33 -13.65
CA ASP A 324 42.74 22.42 -13.22
C ASP A 324 42.85 21.98 -11.74
N LYS A 325 43.87 21.16 -11.41
CA LYS A 325 44.02 20.48 -10.12
C LYS A 325 43.87 21.43 -8.91
N GLN A 326 44.25 22.69 -9.06
CA GLN A 326 44.15 23.72 -8.03
C GLN A 326 42.72 24.23 -7.85
N LYS A 327 41.98 24.43 -8.95
CA LYS A 327 40.55 24.78 -8.92
C LYS A 327 39.67 23.65 -8.40
N LEU A 328 40.13 22.41 -8.58
CA LEU A 328 39.45 21.20 -8.07
C LEU A 328 39.53 21.12 -6.56
N ALA A 329 40.71 21.37 -5.98
CA ALA A 329 40.91 21.40 -4.53
C ALA A 329 40.11 22.54 -3.86
N ASP A 330 40.10 23.72 -4.48
CA ASP A 330 39.36 24.86 -3.96
C ASP A 330 37.83 24.64 -4.04
N ARG A 331 37.32 24.04 -5.13
CA ARG A 331 35.91 23.73 -5.27
C ARG A 331 35.46 22.56 -4.39
N ALA A 332 36.31 21.54 -4.21
CA ALA A 332 36.01 20.43 -3.28
C ALA A 332 35.87 20.95 -1.85
N LYS A 333 36.77 21.86 -1.46
CA LYS A 333 36.69 22.52 -0.15
C LYS A 333 35.45 23.38 0.00
N GLU A 334 35.13 24.19 -1.02
CA GLU A 334 33.92 25.01 -1.05
C GLU A 334 32.66 24.16 -0.99
N PHE A 335 32.64 23.02 -1.69
CA PHE A 335 31.54 22.05 -1.62
C PHE A 335 31.42 21.36 -0.25
N GLU A 336 32.54 20.94 0.37
CA GLU A 336 32.53 20.42 1.73
C GLU A 336 31.98 21.46 2.72
N GLU A 337 32.44 22.71 2.63
CA GLU A 337 31.94 23.81 3.46
C GLU A 337 30.45 24.06 3.26
N GLN A 338 29.97 23.99 2.00
CA GLN A 338 28.54 24.11 1.69
C GLN A 338 27.72 22.92 2.25
N CYS A 339 28.24 21.70 2.14
CA CYS A 339 27.60 20.52 2.71
C CYS A 339 27.54 20.57 4.25
N GLU A 340 28.60 21.02 4.91
CA GLU A 340 28.59 21.23 6.35
C GLU A 340 27.58 22.32 6.78
N MET A 341 27.55 23.44 6.04
CA MET A 341 26.58 24.51 6.28
C MET A 341 25.15 24.02 6.09
N LEU A 342 24.86 23.27 5.03
CA LEU A 342 23.55 22.68 4.78
C LEU A 342 23.14 21.69 5.86
N SER A 343 24.06 20.80 6.23
CA SER A 343 23.83 19.81 7.29
C SER A 343 23.51 20.51 8.61
N LYS A 344 24.26 21.53 8.96
CA LYS A 344 24.06 22.33 10.17
C LYS A 344 22.72 23.08 10.13
N ALA A 345 22.41 23.73 9.00
CA ALA A 345 21.13 24.42 8.81
C ALA A 345 19.93 23.47 8.89
N LEU A 346 20.07 22.25 8.35
CA LEU A 346 19.05 21.22 8.47
C LEU A 346 18.86 20.76 9.92
N GLU A 347 19.95 20.50 10.65
CA GLU A 347 19.86 20.11 12.06
C GLU A 347 19.28 21.22 12.94
N GLU A 348 19.61 22.49 12.69
CA GLU A 348 19.05 23.64 13.39
C GLU A 348 17.53 23.79 13.11
N LYS A 349 17.05 23.43 11.92
CA LYS A 349 15.64 23.54 11.54
C LYS A 349 14.78 22.34 12.00
N LYS A 350 15.37 21.19 12.20
CA LYS A 350 14.68 19.97 12.67
C LYS A 350 13.78 20.20 13.89
N PRO A 351 14.26 20.86 14.98
CA PRO A 351 13.41 21.10 16.15
C PRO A 351 12.22 22.01 15.84
N ALA A 352 12.42 23.04 15.02
CA ALA A 352 11.36 23.95 14.62
C ALA A 352 10.28 23.25 13.79
N LEU A 353 10.70 22.43 12.81
CA LEU A 353 9.78 21.62 12.03
C LEU A 353 9.00 20.63 12.90
N HIS A 354 9.69 19.97 13.83
CA HIS A 354 9.05 19.04 14.75
C HIS A 354 8.05 19.76 15.66
N LEU A 355 8.38 20.95 16.14
CA LEU A 355 7.46 21.77 16.92
C LEU A 355 6.23 22.17 16.11
N SER A 356 6.40 22.62 14.86
CA SER A 356 5.29 22.97 13.98
C SER A 356 4.35 21.78 13.71
N ILE A 357 4.89 20.57 13.59
CA ILE A 357 4.07 19.36 13.46
C ILE A 357 3.29 19.07 14.74
N ILE A 358 3.93 19.20 15.90
CA ILE A 358 3.25 19.03 17.20
C ILE A 358 2.15 20.08 17.39
N GLU A 359 2.42 21.33 17.04
CA GLU A 359 1.43 22.41 17.10
C GLU A 359 0.22 22.11 16.19
N MET A 360 0.48 21.67 14.95
CA MET A 360 -0.59 21.25 14.03
C MET A 360 -1.41 20.08 14.59
N GLN A 361 -0.77 19.11 15.22
CA GLN A 361 -1.45 17.98 15.85
C GLN A 361 -2.35 18.47 17.00
N GLN A 362 -1.83 19.34 17.87
CA GLN A 362 -2.61 19.89 18.99
C GLN A 362 -3.78 20.75 18.51
N GLU A 363 -3.58 21.53 17.45
CA GLU A 363 -4.66 22.32 16.83
C GLU A 363 -5.75 21.42 16.23
N ALA A 364 -5.34 20.33 15.55
CA ALA A 364 -6.28 19.35 15.00
C ALA A 364 -7.07 18.64 16.11
N GLU A 365 -6.42 18.26 17.20
CA GLU A 365 -7.08 17.66 18.36
C GLU A 365 -8.07 18.65 19.03
N ALA A 366 -7.66 19.90 19.23
CA ALA A 366 -8.51 20.94 19.78
C ALA A 366 -9.71 21.23 18.88
N TRP A 367 -9.47 21.31 17.57
CA TRP A 367 -10.52 21.51 16.58
C TRP A 367 -11.51 20.33 16.57
N MET A 368 -11.03 19.09 16.63
CA MET A 368 -11.88 17.89 16.72
C MET A 368 -12.76 17.94 17.98
N TYR A 369 -12.18 18.29 19.12
CA TYR A 369 -12.93 18.39 20.35
C TYR A 369 -14.05 19.47 20.27
N GLU A 370 -13.73 20.63 19.72
CA GLU A 370 -14.69 21.70 19.48
C GLU A 370 -15.77 21.30 18.49
N PHE A 371 -15.38 20.64 17.40
CA PHE A 371 -16.30 20.11 16.39
C PHE A 371 -17.29 19.11 17.01
N PHE A 372 -16.83 18.12 17.76
CA PHE A 372 -17.71 17.16 18.41
C PHE A 372 -18.60 17.79 19.48
N SER A 373 -18.12 18.80 20.17
CA SER A 373 -18.92 19.57 21.13
C SER A 373 -20.07 20.33 20.42
N LYS A 374 -19.77 20.99 19.29
CA LYS A 374 -20.77 21.67 18.45
C LYS A 374 -21.73 20.67 17.79
N LEU A 375 -21.22 19.57 17.30
CA LEU A 375 -22.03 18.50 16.70
C LEU A 375 -23.01 17.94 17.73
N ARG A 376 -22.56 17.71 18.98
CA ARG A 376 -23.42 17.25 20.07
C ARG A 376 -24.56 18.22 20.34
N ALA A 377 -24.31 19.52 20.31
CA ALA A 377 -25.36 20.55 20.45
C ALA A 377 -26.32 20.51 19.25
N SER A 378 -25.81 20.45 18.02
CA SER A 378 -26.61 20.42 16.80
C SER A 378 -27.46 19.15 16.66
N ILE A 379 -27.03 18.02 17.23
CA ILE A 379 -27.81 16.78 17.30
C ILE A 379 -29.11 16.98 18.07
N LEU A 380 -29.10 17.79 19.12
CA LEU A 380 -30.31 18.07 19.89
C LEU A 380 -31.30 18.94 19.11
N ASP A 381 -30.81 19.79 18.20
CA ASP A 381 -31.63 20.65 17.34
C ASP A 381 -32.11 19.93 16.06
N CYS A 382 -31.59 18.75 15.78
CA CYS A 382 -31.95 17.94 14.59
C CYS A 382 -33.38 17.37 14.68
N ARG A 383 -34.02 17.42 15.81
CA ARG A 383 -35.44 17.11 16.00
C ARG A 383 -36.27 18.28 15.54
N GLY A 384 -36.49 18.41 14.25
CA GLY A 384 -37.41 19.44 13.77
C GLY A 384 -38.76 19.35 14.49
N LYS A 385 -39.23 20.48 15.06
CA LYS A 385 -40.59 20.58 15.65
C LYS A 385 -41.45 21.48 14.79
N ASP A 386 -42.72 21.12 14.67
CA ASP A 386 -43.71 21.99 14.04
C ASP A 386 -44.01 23.20 14.95
N ALA A 387 -44.90 24.12 14.46
CA ALA A 387 -45.31 25.30 15.16
C ALA A 387 -46.06 24.98 16.48
N ASP A 388 -46.56 23.76 16.62
CA ASP A 388 -47.34 23.31 17.80
C ASP A 388 -46.45 22.47 18.73
N GLY A 389 -45.15 22.31 18.45
CA GLY A 389 -44.16 21.62 19.27
C GLY A 389 -44.13 20.10 19.13
N ASN A 390 -44.83 19.53 18.13
CA ASN A 390 -44.80 18.09 17.84
C ASN A 390 -43.60 17.75 16.97
N ASP A 391 -43.07 16.53 17.12
CA ASP A 391 -41.96 16.07 16.28
C ASP A 391 -42.36 15.96 14.81
N LEU A 392 -41.61 16.61 13.91
CA LEU A 392 -41.87 16.68 12.47
C LEU A 392 -41.63 15.36 11.73
N TYR A 393 -40.96 14.41 12.36
CA TYR A 393 -40.54 13.16 11.73
C TYR A 393 -41.02 11.93 12.50
N SER A 394 -41.40 10.88 11.80
CA SER A 394 -41.58 9.54 12.40
C SER A 394 -40.26 8.99 12.93
N SER A 395 -40.32 7.96 13.78
CA SER A 395 -39.11 7.35 14.34
C SER A 395 -38.16 6.81 13.24
N GLU A 396 -38.72 6.27 12.15
CA GLU A 396 -37.94 5.78 10.99
C GLU A 396 -37.34 6.92 10.15
N ASP A 397 -38.09 8.03 10.02
CA ASP A 397 -37.63 9.20 9.27
C ASP A 397 -36.56 9.96 10.05
N ILE A 398 -36.65 10.00 11.39
CA ILE A 398 -35.65 10.58 12.27
C ILE A 398 -34.32 9.84 12.10
N GLU A 399 -34.31 8.50 12.07
CA GLU A 399 -33.09 7.71 11.93
C GLU A 399 -32.39 7.98 10.60
N LYS A 400 -33.13 8.00 9.51
CA LYS A 400 -32.60 8.31 8.16
C LYS A 400 -32.10 9.75 8.06
N HIS A 401 -32.86 10.71 8.61
CA HIS A 401 -32.48 12.13 8.59
C HIS A 401 -31.23 12.36 9.45
N PHE A 402 -31.18 11.76 10.62
CA PHE A 402 -30.04 11.84 11.53
C PHE A 402 -28.76 11.28 10.92
N TYR A 403 -28.84 10.13 10.26
CA TYR A 403 -27.71 9.54 9.58
C TYR A 403 -27.19 10.43 8.43
N SER A 404 -28.08 10.96 7.61
CA SER A 404 -27.71 11.88 6.53
C SER A 404 -27.09 13.17 7.05
N PHE A 405 -27.65 13.72 8.11
CA PHE A 405 -27.13 14.92 8.78
C PHE A 405 -25.71 14.68 9.35
N LEU A 406 -25.49 13.55 10.03
CA LEU A 406 -24.18 13.21 10.56
C LEU A 406 -23.15 13.05 9.44
N MET A 407 -23.48 12.31 8.39
CA MET A 407 -22.59 12.09 7.27
C MET A 407 -22.23 13.38 6.53
N GLU A 408 -23.19 14.29 6.37
CA GLU A 408 -22.93 15.61 5.79
C GLU A 408 -22.00 16.45 6.67
N LYS A 409 -22.30 16.57 7.97
CA LYS A 409 -21.54 17.42 8.90
C LYS A 409 -20.14 16.90 9.15
N VAL A 410 -20.01 15.59 9.37
CA VAL A 410 -18.68 14.97 9.59
C VAL A 410 -17.86 15.03 8.30
N GLY A 411 -18.46 14.72 7.14
CA GLY A 411 -17.74 14.75 5.86
C GLY A 411 -17.27 16.16 5.47
N GLU A 412 -18.10 17.19 5.71
CA GLU A 412 -17.72 18.59 5.49
C GLU A 412 -16.56 19.02 6.39
N ALA A 413 -16.66 18.70 7.68
CA ALA A 413 -15.66 19.03 8.66
C ALA A 413 -14.32 18.36 8.37
N TYR A 414 -14.34 17.08 7.99
CA TYR A 414 -13.16 16.31 7.63
C TYR A 414 -12.45 16.89 6.39
N ARG A 415 -13.20 17.22 5.34
CA ARG A 415 -12.62 17.88 4.15
C ARG A 415 -11.94 19.20 4.51
N ASN A 416 -12.61 20.06 5.27
CA ASN A 416 -12.05 21.36 5.68
C ASN A 416 -10.77 21.20 6.51
N CYS A 417 -10.74 20.22 7.41
CA CYS A 417 -9.56 19.91 8.22
C CYS A 417 -8.38 19.46 7.34
N ILE A 418 -8.60 18.53 6.41
CA ILE A 418 -7.55 18.06 5.50
C ILE A 418 -7.00 19.19 4.63
N GLU A 419 -7.89 20.01 4.03
CA GLU A 419 -7.48 21.12 3.18
C GLU A 419 -6.62 22.13 3.94
N SER A 420 -7.06 22.50 5.15
CA SER A 420 -6.31 23.43 6.01
C SER A 420 -4.92 22.90 6.37
N HIS A 421 -4.81 21.61 6.74
CA HIS A 421 -3.51 21.00 7.07
C HIS A 421 -2.61 20.84 5.85
N ARG A 422 -3.16 20.46 4.69
CA ARG A 422 -2.41 20.35 3.45
C ARG A 422 -1.75 21.68 3.06
N ASP A 423 -2.53 22.76 3.12
CA ASP A 423 -2.04 24.09 2.73
C ASP A 423 -0.96 24.56 3.70
N ARG A 424 -1.12 24.30 5.00
CA ARG A 424 -0.12 24.63 6.02
C ARG A 424 1.16 23.80 5.89
N ILE A 425 1.07 22.52 5.56
CA ILE A 425 2.25 21.70 5.26
C ILE A 425 2.98 22.24 4.03
N ALA A 426 2.26 22.62 2.99
CA ALA A 426 2.84 23.21 1.80
C ALA A 426 3.60 24.51 2.13
N GLU A 427 3.02 25.39 2.94
CA GLU A 427 3.68 26.63 3.41
C GLU A 427 4.95 26.34 4.22
N ILE A 428 4.93 25.36 5.12
CA ILE A 428 6.11 24.97 5.92
C ILE A 428 7.21 24.44 5.01
N VAL A 429 6.88 23.56 4.07
CA VAL A 429 7.84 22.97 3.12
C VAL A 429 8.44 24.03 2.22
N GLU A 430 7.60 24.90 1.63
CA GLU A 430 8.08 26.00 0.79
C GLU A 430 8.90 27.03 1.57
N GLY A 431 8.48 27.37 2.78
CA GLY A 431 9.19 28.28 3.67
C GLY A 431 10.58 27.74 4.01
N THR A 432 10.64 26.50 4.48
CA THR A 432 11.89 25.81 4.81
C THR A 432 12.79 25.68 3.59
N GLY A 433 12.23 25.33 2.42
CA GLY A 433 12.98 25.24 1.17
C GLY A 433 13.60 26.58 0.75
N ARG A 434 12.85 27.69 0.89
CA ARG A 434 13.36 29.06 0.59
C ARG A 434 14.47 29.48 1.56
N GLU A 435 14.32 29.19 2.84
CA GLU A 435 15.34 29.51 3.83
C GLU A 435 16.63 28.72 3.63
N LEU A 436 16.53 27.41 3.29
CA LEU A 436 17.68 26.60 2.95
C LEU A 436 18.37 27.06 1.66
N ALA A 437 17.59 27.43 0.63
CA ALA A 437 18.13 28.01 -0.61
C ALA A 437 18.86 29.32 -0.35
N SER A 438 18.30 30.20 0.48
CA SER A 438 18.94 31.46 0.89
C SER A 438 20.23 31.21 1.68
N ALA A 439 20.26 30.22 2.57
CA ALA A 439 21.47 29.84 3.31
C ALA A 439 22.59 29.30 2.42
N LEU A 440 22.23 28.73 1.25
CA LEU A 440 23.16 28.24 0.23
C LEU A 440 23.53 29.32 -0.82
N GLY A 441 22.94 30.53 -0.73
CA GLY A 441 23.13 31.58 -1.75
C GLY A 441 22.48 31.23 -3.09
N ILE A 442 21.47 30.35 -3.11
CA ILE A 442 20.76 29.96 -4.32
C ILE A 442 19.51 30.86 -4.47
N ASP A 443 19.61 31.89 -5.31
CA ASP A 443 18.50 32.85 -5.50
C ASP A 443 17.31 32.29 -6.28
N ASP A 444 17.44 31.10 -6.91
CA ASP A 444 16.39 30.51 -7.75
C ASP A 444 16.42 28.98 -7.67
N LEU A 445 15.52 28.43 -6.85
CA LEU A 445 15.30 26.96 -6.71
C LEU A 445 14.94 26.29 -8.05
N SER A 446 14.38 27.04 -9.01
CA SER A 446 14.01 26.50 -10.33
C SER A 446 15.24 26.16 -11.19
N LYS A 447 16.39 26.76 -10.90
CA LYS A 447 17.67 26.49 -11.58
C LYS A 447 18.39 25.29 -10.94
N ALA A 448 18.28 25.14 -9.62
CA ALA A 448 18.89 23.99 -8.91
C ALA A 448 18.21 22.63 -9.24
N ALA A 449 16.91 22.65 -9.56
CA ALA A 449 16.20 21.44 -9.97
C ALA A 449 16.46 21.01 -11.43
N LYS A 450 17.17 21.84 -12.21
CA LYS A 450 17.53 21.58 -13.63
C LYS A 450 19.03 21.31 -13.82
N ALA A 451 19.83 21.53 -12.81
CA ALA A 451 21.24 21.18 -12.77
C ALA A 451 21.45 19.85 -12.07
#